data_d6855f9b1668d080d4f87fa74a449bbc
#
_entry.id   d6855f9b1668d080d4f87fa74a449bbc
#
_cell.length_a   1.000
_cell.length_b   1.000
_cell.length_c   1.000
_cell.angle_alpha   90.00
_cell.angle_beta   90.00
_cell.angle_gamma   90.00
#
_symmetry.space_group_name_H-M   'P 1'
#
loop_
_entity.id
_entity.type
_entity.pdbx_description
1 polymer ?
#
loop_
_entity_poly.entity_id
_entity_poly.type
_entity_poly.pdbx_seq_one_letter_code
_entity_poly.pdbx_strand_id
1 'polypeptide(L)'
;MPNELQFKVSSELKNILGRDLITSPNIAVLELVKNSYDAHATKVEITFGEDTLVIADNGKGMSLDDLKNKWLFVAYSAKSDGTEDASYRGRFTRRYAGAKGIGRLSCDRLARYLKIETKSASGRPEILDVDWKAFENNQHTEFDKVSVLHETTDLAPSFPDNKETGTILTFSKLRTLWRRNDILTLKKSLEKMINPFSEVDDFEIELIAPKEAEADKESQDHETVNGIIKNTIADVLKIKTTQIEARLNKDIVTTTLTDRGVVMYEIEEPNKYSFLTYVNIGLFYMNRAAKVNFSKKMGIQPVSYGNIFLFRNGFRILPYGEFDDDSWGLNRRAQQGYNRFLGTRDLFGRVDVETDNVNDFEEVSSRDGGLIETPAYNELLAFFSKTHRRLERYVVGVLWGEGFLKREYFRQTSIAESIRKQLQEAEKDSESPDHIYKNIGSRVDFLQLVKSLVNEDNVTVKYYDSTLANIVSDVSVAEVLQGQFFDDVRKLAEKTNDSVLLDQISSFEFQLDELKKQKESAEKEAEEAKVLAEKERK
;
A
#
# COMPACT_ATOMS: atom_id res chain seq x y z
N MET A 1 -22.01 38.67 39.72
CA MET A 1 -22.18 37.33 39.17
C MET A 1 -21.45 37.33 37.83
N PRO A 2 -20.67 36.33 37.46
CA PRO A 2 -20.12 36.26 36.14
C PRO A 2 -21.23 36.12 35.11
N ASN A 3 -21.15 36.87 34.01
CA ASN A 3 -22.08 36.73 32.89
C ASN A 3 -21.58 35.61 31.96
N GLU A 4 -22.48 34.73 31.56
CA GLU A 4 -22.20 33.72 30.53
C GLU A 4 -22.27 34.38 29.14
N LEU A 5 -21.23 34.16 28.34
CA LEU A 5 -21.16 34.57 26.93
C LEU A 5 -21.07 33.32 26.05
N GLN A 6 -21.69 33.38 24.88
CA GLN A 6 -21.68 32.27 23.92
C GLN A 6 -20.81 32.61 22.72
N PHE A 7 -20.09 31.62 22.19
CA PHE A 7 -19.42 31.72 20.91
C PHE A 7 -20.46 31.84 19.78
N LYS A 8 -20.16 32.68 18.80
CA LYS A 8 -20.94 32.81 17.56
C LYS A 8 -20.10 32.39 16.40
N VAL A 9 -20.70 31.70 15.41
CA VAL A 9 -20.02 31.18 14.24
C VAL A 9 -20.49 31.95 13.01
N SER A 10 -19.55 32.64 12.33
CA SER A 10 -19.81 33.34 11.08
C SER A 10 -20.10 32.37 9.95
N SER A 11 -20.93 32.78 8.99
CA SER A 11 -21.18 32.06 7.74
C SER A 11 -19.90 31.79 6.91
N GLU A 12 -18.84 32.60 7.12
CA GLU A 12 -17.51 32.41 6.52
C GLU A 12 -16.83 31.08 6.93
N LEU A 13 -17.26 30.43 8.02
CA LEU A 13 -16.77 29.10 8.39
C LEU A 13 -16.89 28.12 7.23
N LYS A 14 -17.92 28.27 6.39
CA LYS A 14 -18.10 27.46 5.16
C LYS A 14 -16.89 27.54 4.23
N ASN A 15 -16.32 28.74 4.02
CA ASN A 15 -15.16 28.91 3.14
C ASN A 15 -13.95 28.16 3.69
N ILE A 16 -13.71 28.27 4.99
CA ILE A 16 -12.60 27.57 5.66
C ILE A 16 -12.76 26.05 5.50
N LEU A 17 -13.92 25.50 5.83
CA LEU A 17 -14.17 24.06 5.83
C LEU A 17 -14.34 23.47 4.41
N GLY A 18 -14.94 24.23 3.49
CA GLY A 18 -15.29 23.75 2.16
C GLY A 18 -14.27 24.04 1.07
N ARG A 19 -13.63 25.22 1.11
CA ARG A 19 -12.70 25.63 0.04
C ARG A 19 -11.24 25.63 0.47
N ASP A 20 -10.94 26.05 1.68
CA ASP A 20 -9.56 26.22 2.12
C ASP A 20 -8.95 24.89 2.56
N LEU A 21 -9.74 24.03 3.21
CA LEU A 21 -9.31 22.68 3.60
C LEU A 21 -9.30 21.70 2.41
N ILE A 22 -10.22 21.88 1.46
CA ILE A 22 -10.29 21.02 0.26
C ILE A 22 -9.51 21.67 -0.88
N THR A 23 -8.27 21.28 -1.03
CA THR A 23 -7.31 21.94 -1.92
C THR A 23 -7.60 21.77 -3.41
N SER A 24 -8.27 20.69 -3.83
CA SER A 24 -8.58 20.43 -5.23
C SER A 24 -9.99 19.87 -5.45
N PRO A 25 -10.61 20.11 -6.64
CA PRO A 25 -11.88 19.48 -7.01
C PRO A 25 -11.83 17.94 -6.99
N ASN A 26 -10.69 17.35 -7.33
CA ASN A 26 -10.52 15.90 -7.30
C ASN A 26 -10.70 15.35 -5.88
N ILE A 27 -10.10 15.98 -4.87
CA ILE A 27 -10.26 15.58 -3.47
C ILE A 27 -11.72 15.68 -3.04
N ALA A 28 -12.43 16.73 -3.49
CA ALA A 28 -13.86 16.85 -3.20
C ALA A 28 -14.67 15.67 -3.74
N VAL A 29 -14.41 15.25 -4.99
CA VAL A 29 -15.08 14.08 -5.59
C VAL A 29 -14.71 12.80 -4.84
N LEU A 30 -13.43 12.60 -4.50
CA LEU A 30 -12.98 11.43 -3.73
C LEU A 30 -13.71 11.31 -2.38
N GLU A 31 -13.88 12.44 -1.65
CA GLU A 31 -14.62 12.45 -0.38
C GLU A 31 -16.11 12.11 -0.55
N LEU A 32 -16.73 12.54 -1.65
CA LEU A 32 -18.12 12.20 -1.95
C LEU A 32 -18.28 10.72 -2.31
N VAL A 33 -17.37 10.15 -3.12
CA VAL A 33 -17.34 8.72 -3.41
C VAL A 33 -17.13 7.88 -2.14
N LYS A 34 -16.27 8.36 -1.22
CA LYS A 34 -16.09 7.76 0.12
C LYS A 34 -17.40 7.74 0.93
N ASN A 35 -18.16 8.84 0.85
CA ASN A 35 -19.47 8.90 1.52
C ASN A 35 -20.48 7.92 0.93
N SER A 36 -20.48 7.73 -0.39
CA SER A 36 -21.33 6.73 -1.06
C SER A 36 -20.95 5.31 -0.62
N TYR A 37 -19.66 4.99 -0.52
CA TYR A 37 -19.23 3.71 0.04
C TYR A 37 -19.69 3.50 1.49
N ASP A 38 -19.53 4.51 2.33
CA ASP A 38 -20.00 4.48 3.72
C ASP A 38 -21.54 4.40 3.83
N ALA A 39 -22.26 4.84 2.80
CA ALA A 39 -23.69 4.62 2.66
C ALA A 39 -24.05 3.22 2.13
N HIS A 40 -23.08 2.31 2.02
CA HIS A 40 -23.20 0.96 1.50
C HIS A 40 -23.68 0.87 0.04
N ALA A 41 -23.34 1.89 -0.75
CA ALA A 41 -23.55 1.80 -2.19
C ALA A 41 -22.74 0.65 -2.78
N THR A 42 -23.28 0.03 -3.83
CA THR A 42 -22.56 -0.95 -4.66
C THR A 42 -22.14 -0.32 -5.98
N LYS A 43 -22.75 0.82 -6.36
CA LYS A 43 -22.40 1.55 -7.57
C LYS A 43 -22.47 3.05 -7.35
N VAL A 44 -21.48 3.76 -7.92
CA VAL A 44 -21.43 5.23 -8.00
C VAL A 44 -21.21 5.62 -9.45
N GLU A 45 -22.09 6.46 -9.99
CA GLU A 45 -21.99 7.04 -11.32
C GLU A 45 -21.60 8.52 -11.20
N ILE A 46 -20.52 8.92 -11.91
CA ILE A 46 -20.04 10.30 -11.95
C ILE A 46 -20.20 10.81 -13.38
N THR A 47 -21.20 11.67 -13.59
CA THR A 47 -21.55 12.18 -14.92
C THR A 47 -21.11 13.62 -15.10
N PHE A 48 -20.32 13.89 -16.14
CA PHE A 48 -19.82 15.21 -16.52
C PHE A 48 -20.69 15.81 -17.62
N GLY A 49 -21.41 16.90 -17.28
CA GLY A 49 -22.13 17.72 -18.25
C GLY A 49 -21.31 18.92 -18.72
N GLU A 50 -21.98 19.90 -19.30
CA GLU A 50 -21.32 21.13 -19.80
C GLU A 50 -20.91 22.07 -18.65
N ASP A 51 -21.87 22.38 -17.77
CA ASP A 51 -21.72 23.20 -16.57
C ASP A 51 -22.30 22.48 -15.35
N THR A 52 -22.30 21.15 -15.42
CA THR A 52 -22.88 20.28 -14.39
C THR A 52 -21.98 19.08 -14.12
N LEU A 53 -21.98 18.65 -12.88
CA LEU A 53 -21.42 17.39 -12.43
C LEU A 53 -22.51 16.67 -11.62
N VAL A 54 -22.75 15.41 -11.89
CA VAL A 54 -23.71 14.60 -11.14
C VAL A 54 -22.97 13.43 -10.52
N ILE A 55 -23.15 13.20 -9.22
CA ILE A 55 -22.65 12.04 -8.50
C ILE A 55 -23.88 11.32 -7.95
N ALA A 56 -24.14 10.12 -8.44
CA ALA A 56 -25.29 9.30 -8.07
C ALA A 56 -24.83 7.99 -7.47
N ASP A 57 -25.40 7.59 -6.35
CA ASP A 57 -25.17 6.30 -5.71
C ASP A 57 -26.46 5.52 -5.45
N ASN A 58 -26.33 4.22 -5.30
CA ASN A 58 -27.41 3.30 -4.96
C ASN A 58 -27.33 2.82 -3.50
N GLY A 59 -26.81 3.65 -2.60
CA GLY A 59 -26.66 3.35 -1.18
C GLY A 59 -27.99 3.41 -0.39
N LYS A 60 -27.88 3.51 0.95
CA LYS A 60 -29.04 3.53 1.86
C LYS A 60 -29.93 4.78 1.70
N GLY A 61 -29.44 5.82 1.07
CA GLY A 61 -30.09 7.12 1.01
C GLY A 61 -30.21 7.81 2.37
N MET A 62 -30.94 8.93 2.40
CA MET A 62 -31.18 9.73 3.62
C MET A 62 -32.67 9.97 3.81
N SER A 63 -33.15 9.84 5.02
CA SER A 63 -34.47 10.29 5.44
C SER A 63 -34.43 11.79 5.74
N LEU A 64 -35.62 12.41 5.93
CA LEU A 64 -35.70 13.80 6.38
C LEU A 64 -34.96 14.04 7.71
N ASP A 65 -35.02 13.06 8.61
CA ASP A 65 -34.32 13.11 9.89
C ASP A 65 -32.79 13.07 9.69
N ASP A 66 -32.30 12.21 8.78
CA ASP A 66 -30.88 12.17 8.42
C ASP A 66 -30.41 13.48 7.78
N LEU A 67 -31.23 14.09 6.92
CA LEU A 67 -30.92 15.40 6.34
C LEU A 67 -30.79 16.47 7.42
N LYS A 68 -31.73 16.54 8.37
CA LYS A 68 -31.74 17.56 9.45
C LYS A 68 -30.64 17.34 10.46
N ASN A 69 -30.51 16.11 10.98
CA ASN A 69 -29.70 15.83 12.16
C ASN A 69 -28.30 15.30 11.84
N LYS A 70 -28.06 14.90 10.57
CA LYS A 70 -26.76 14.41 10.12
C LYS A 70 -26.18 15.28 9.01
N TRP A 71 -26.90 15.50 7.88
CA TRP A 71 -26.33 16.23 6.75
C TRP A 71 -26.19 17.74 7.00
N LEU A 72 -27.21 18.39 7.56
CA LEU A 72 -27.21 19.83 7.89
C LEU A 72 -26.46 20.13 9.21
N PHE A 73 -26.19 19.12 10.04
CA PHE A 73 -25.46 19.30 11.30
C PHE A 73 -23.96 19.20 11.06
N VAL A 74 -23.34 20.34 10.81
CA VAL A 74 -21.93 20.46 10.40
C VAL A 74 -20.98 20.03 11.53
N ALA A 75 -19.86 19.38 11.15
CA ALA A 75 -18.85 18.80 12.04
C ALA A 75 -19.37 17.67 12.96
N TYR A 76 -20.60 17.24 12.79
CA TYR A 76 -21.13 16.04 13.45
C TYR A 76 -20.98 14.80 12.55
N SER A 77 -20.54 13.69 13.14
CA SER A 77 -20.45 12.39 12.48
C SER A 77 -21.00 11.30 13.40
N ALA A 78 -22.16 10.76 13.04
CA ALA A 78 -22.75 9.61 13.73
C ALA A 78 -21.88 8.34 13.64
N LYS A 79 -20.87 8.33 12.76
CA LYS A 79 -19.90 7.24 12.62
C LYS A 79 -18.87 7.22 13.75
N SER A 80 -18.54 8.40 14.31
CA SER A 80 -17.52 8.53 15.36
C SER A 80 -18.08 8.31 16.77
N ASP A 81 -19.36 8.62 17.02
CA ASP A 81 -19.99 8.48 18.33
C ASP A 81 -20.77 7.16 18.52
N GLY A 82 -20.82 6.32 17.47
CA GLY A 82 -21.48 5.01 17.52
C GLY A 82 -23.01 5.07 17.50
N THR A 83 -23.62 6.23 17.26
CA THR A 83 -25.08 6.41 17.21
C THR A 83 -25.70 5.96 15.90
N GLU A 84 -24.91 5.52 14.93
CA GLU A 84 -25.44 4.98 13.69
C GLU A 84 -26.12 3.62 13.92
N ASP A 85 -27.20 3.38 13.20
CA ASP A 85 -28.11 2.25 13.37
C ASP A 85 -27.36 0.90 13.43
N ALA A 86 -27.32 0.29 14.62
CA ALA A 86 -26.69 -1.01 14.86
C ALA A 86 -27.32 -2.13 14.03
N SER A 87 -28.60 -2.01 13.67
CA SER A 87 -29.30 -2.99 12.80
C SER A 87 -28.76 -2.96 11.38
N TYR A 88 -28.28 -1.82 10.93
CA TYR A 88 -27.68 -1.64 9.62
C TYR A 88 -26.27 -2.21 9.58
N ARG A 89 -25.46 -1.98 10.64
CA ARG A 89 -24.12 -2.60 10.78
C ARG A 89 -24.18 -4.13 10.80
N GLY A 90 -25.19 -4.71 11.41
CA GLY A 90 -25.36 -6.17 11.45
C GLY A 90 -25.65 -6.84 10.09
N ARG A 91 -25.98 -6.07 9.06
CA ARG A 91 -26.27 -6.57 7.71
C ARG A 91 -25.07 -6.50 6.75
N PHE A 92 -24.08 -5.66 7.06
CA PHE A 92 -22.96 -5.39 6.17
C PHE A 92 -21.63 -5.58 6.91
N THR A 93 -20.69 -6.24 6.26
CA THR A 93 -19.33 -6.48 6.78
C THR A 93 -18.40 -5.28 6.57
N ARG A 94 -18.84 -4.25 5.85
CA ARG A 94 -18.04 -3.06 5.55
C ARG A 94 -17.82 -2.19 6.79
N ARG A 95 -16.58 -1.76 6.98
CA ARG A 95 -16.20 -0.74 7.96
C ARG A 95 -16.21 0.64 7.32
N TYR A 96 -16.45 1.68 8.13
CA TYR A 96 -16.47 3.05 7.61
C TYR A 96 -15.09 3.54 7.17
N ALA A 97 -15.06 4.20 6.01
CA ALA A 97 -13.86 4.85 5.46
C ALA A 97 -13.67 6.27 5.99
N GLY A 98 -14.76 7.03 6.21
CA GLY A 98 -14.74 8.43 6.68
C GLY A 98 -15.18 8.58 8.14
N ALA A 99 -14.67 9.62 8.83
CA ALA A 99 -14.94 9.87 10.25
C ALA A 99 -15.44 11.29 10.59
N LYS A 100 -15.04 12.33 9.84
CA LYS A 100 -15.05 13.72 10.35
C LYS A 100 -16.33 14.53 10.16
N GLY A 101 -17.28 14.12 9.35
CA GLY A 101 -18.52 14.87 9.12
C GLY A 101 -18.37 16.24 8.42
N ILE A 102 -17.18 16.59 7.91
CA ILE A 102 -16.92 17.85 7.19
C ILE A 102 -16.92 17.65 5.66
N GLY A 103 -16.81 16.42 5.15
CA GLY A 103 -16.74 16.10 3.72
C GLY A 103 -17.95 16.63 2.92
N ARG A 104 -19.11 16.84 3.56
CA ARG A 104 -20.30 17.44 2.93
C ARG A 104 -20.09 18.90 2.48
N LEU A 105 -19.22 19.64 3.14
CA LEU A 105 -18.87 21.01 2.73
C LEU A 105 -17.90 21.05 1.55
N SER A 106 -17.29 19.89 1.16
CA SER A 106 -16.52 19.77 -0.07
C SER A 106 -17.35 20.07 -1.32
N CYS A 107 -18.67 19.94 -1.23
CA CYS A 107 -19.60 20.29 -2.29
C CYS A 107 -19.46 21.77 -2.74
N ASP A 108 -19.16 22.70 -1.83
CA ASP A 108 -18.91 24.10 -2.17
C ASP A 108 -17.67 24.30 -3.05
N ARG A 109 -16.69 23.38 -2.97
CA ARG A 109 -15.49 23.42 -3.84
C ARG A 109 -15.83 23.14 -5.30
N LEU A 110 -16.87 22.34 -5.56
CA LEU A 110 -17.22 21.88 -6.91
C LEU A 110 -18.08 22.90 -7.67
N ALA A 111 -19.14 23.44 -7.02
CA ALA A 111 -20.10 24.29 -7.71
C ALA A 111 -20.72 25.35 -6.79
N ARG A 112 -21.42 26.29 -7.42
CA ARG A 112 -22.21 27.30 -6.69
C ARG A 112 -23.52 26.71 -6.17
N TYR A 113 -24.19 25.86 -6.94
CA TYR A 113 -25.46 25.26 -6.57
C TYR A 113 -25.30 23.77 -6.39
N LEU A 114 -25.93 23.24 -5.36
CA LEU A 114 -26.06 21.82 -5.09
C LEU A 114 -27.54 21.48 -4.92
N LYS A 115 -28.01 20.50 -5.70
CA LYS A 115 -29.28 19.82 -5.47
C LYS A 115 -29.00 18.41 -4.99
N ILE A 116 -29.62 18.01 -3.89
CA ILE A 116 -29.58 16.65 -3.36
C ILE A 116 -30.95 16.05 -3.57
N GLU A 117 -31.00 14.89 -4.21
CA GLU A 117 -32.20 14.06 -4.35
C GLU A 117 -31.89 12.73 -3.68
N THR A 118 -32.64 12.34 -2.65
CA THR A 118 -32.32 11.15 -1.87
C THR A 118 -33.59 10.43 -1.41
N LYS A 119 -33.47 9.11 -1.25
CA LYS A 119 -34.55 8.27 -0.72
C LYS A 119 -33.98 7.14 0.11
N SER A 120 -34.44 7.04 1.34
CA SER A 120 -34.17 5.88 2.22
C SER A 120 -35.27 4.82 2.08
N ALA A 121 -34.98 3.60 2.55
CA ALA A 121 -35.88 2.44 2.40
C ALA A 121 -37.28 2.66 3.03
N SER A 122 -37.35 3.39 4.15
CA SER A 122 -38.60 3.67 4.87
C SER A 122 -39.16 5.07 4.63
N GLY A 123 -38.42 5.94 3.90
CA GLY A 123 -38.74 7.35 3.70
C GLY A 123 -39.38 7.64 2.37
N ARG A 124 -39.97 8.85 2.27
CA ARG A 124 -40.35 9.46 0.98
C ARG A 124 -39.08 10.06 0.33
N PRO A 125 -39.08 10.29 -0.98
CA PRO A 125 -38.02 11.03 -1.64
C PRO A 125 -37.94 12.46 -1.12
N GLU A 126 -36.73 12.90 -0.78
CA GLU A 126 -36.43 14.22 -0.25
C GLU A 126 -35.52 14.97 -1.21
N ILE A 127 -35.77 16.27 -1.37
CA ILE A 127 -35.01 17.19 -2.20
C ILE A 127 -34.48 18.31 -1.31
N LEU A 128 -33.21 18.63 -1.44
CA LEU A 128 -32.56 19.76 -0.73
C LEU A 128 -31.78 20.59 -1.75
N ASP A 129 -32.11 21.89 -1.85
CA ASP A 129 -31.41 22.84 -2.70
C ASP A 129 -30.57 23.80 -1.87
N VAL A 130 -29.28 23.89 -2.22
CA VAL A 130 -28.28 24.72 -1.52
C VAL A 130 -27.68 25.71 -2.49
N ASP A 131 -27.83 27.03 -2.23
CA ASP A 131 -27.04 28.09 -2.88
C ASP A 131 -25.91 28.51 -1.93
N TRP A 132 -24.70 28.07 -2.23
CA TRP A 132 -23.51 28.40 -1.43
C TRP A 132 -23.23 29.91 -1.36
N LYS A 133 -23.73 30.71 -2.33
CA LYS A 133 -23.58 32.16 -2.32
C LYS A 133 -24.40 32.82 -1.19
N ALA A 134 -25.47 32.18 -0.72
CA ALA A 134 -26.24 32.68 0.38
C ALA A 134 -25.41 32.85 1.66
N PHE A 135 -24.40 32.00 1.85
CA PHE A 135 -23.45 32.11 2.97
C PHE A 135 -22.44 33.27 2.82
N GLU A 136 -22.24 33.79 1.60
CA GLU A 136 -21.26 34.82 1.29
C GLU A 136 -21.85 36.24 1.28
N ASN A 137 -23.17 36.38 1.29
CA ASN A 137 -23.83 37.67 1.10
C ASN A 137 -23.58 38.62 2.28
N ASN A 138 -23.35 38.12 3.49
CA ASN A 138 -23.07 38.97 4.67
C ASN A 138 -22.23 38.19 5.70
N GLN A 139 -20.97 38.59 5.86
CA GLN A 139 -20.01 37.99 6.80
C GLN A 139 -20.44 38.06 8.29
N HIS A 140 -21.40 38.98 8.61
CA HIS A 140 -21.95 39.08 9.95
C HIS A 140 -23.14 38.13 10.20
N THR A 141 -23.60 37.41 9.17
CA THR A 141 -24.65 36.39 9.34
C THR A 141 -24.09 35.18 10.08
N GLU A 142 -24.79 34.73 11.09
CA GLU A 142 -24.46 33.50 11.79
C GLU A 142 -24.74 32.31 10.88
N PHE A 143 -23.88 31.29 10.94
CA PHE A 143 -23.90 30.11 10.04
C PHE A 143 -25.27 29.39 10.11
N ASP A 144 -25.83 29.24 11.30
CA ASP A 144 -27.11 28.57 11.58
C ASP A 144 -28.34 29.31 11.07
N LYS A 145 -28.19 30.59 10.66
CA LYS A 145 -29.27 31.44 10.12
C LYS A 145 -29.39 31.41 8.62
N VAL A 146 -28.46 30.71 7.92
CA VAL A 146 -28.53 30.55 6.46
C VAL A 146 -29.48 29.39 6.14
N SER A 147 -30.59 29.74 5.46
CA SER A 147 -31.61 28.75 5.10
C SER A 147 -31.29 28.05 3.78
N VAL A 148 -31.65 26.78 3.70
CA VAL A 148 -31.65 25.94 2.49
C VAL A 148 -33.10 25.56 2.17
N LEU A 149 -33.41 25.31 0.89
CA LEU A 149 -34.75 24.90 0.46
C LEU A 149 -34.89 23.39 0.54
N HIS A 150 -36.02 22.93 1.06
CA HIS A 150 -36.33 21.53 1.22
C HIS A 150 -37.74 21.22 0.68
N GLU A 151 -37.86 20.10 -0.02
CA GLU A 151 -39.13 19.59 -0.53
C GLU A 151 -39.19 18.06 -0.35
N THR A 152 -40.35 17.54 0.05
CA THR A 152 -40.66 16.12 0.03
C THR A 152 -41.56 15.83 -1.19
N THR A 153 -41.16 14.88 -2.03
CA THR A 153 -41.89 14.53 -3.26
C THR A 153 -42.40 13.09 -3.22
N ASP A 154 -43.37 12.78 -4.09
CA ASP A 154 -43.83 11.41 -4.32
C ASP A 154 -43.09 10.74 -5.48
N LEU A 155 -42.35 11.50 -6.29
CA LEU A 155 -41.63 11.04 -7.44
C LEU A 155 -40.20 10.64 -7.04
N ALA A 156 -39.93 9.34 -6.99
CA ALA A 156 -38.57 8.87 -6.70
C ALA A 156 -37.65 9.08 -7.91
N PRO A 157 -36.42 9.62 -7.70
CA PRO A 157 -35.43 9.66 -8.75
C PRO A 157 -34.97 8.24 -9.12
N SER A 158 -34.37 8.10 -10.30
CA SER A 158 -33.73 6.84 -10.70
C SER A 158 -32.30 6.78 -10.19
N PHE A 159 -32.04 5.84 -9.30
CA PHE A 159 -30.69 5.59 -8.78
C PHE A 159 -29.95 4.55 -9.63
N PRO A 160 -28.61 4.47 -9.57
CA PRO A 160 -27.83 3.45 -10.26
C PRO A 160 -28.38 2.04 -10.03
N ASP A 161 -28.29 1.20 -11.06
CA ASP A 161 -28.84 -0.16 -11.12
C ASP A 161 -30.34 -0.24 -10.83
N ASN A 162 -31.09 0.85 -11.04
CA ASN A 162 -32.55 0.94 -10.75
C ASN A 162 -32.91 0.55 -9.30
N LYS A 163 -32.03 0.84 -8.35
CA LYS A 163 -32.34 0.61 -6.93
C LYS A 163 -33.41 1.58 -6.44
N GLU A 164 -34.13 1.16 -5.39
CA GLU A 164 -35.20 1.97 -4.78
C GLU A 164 -34.64 3.04 -3.80
N THR A 165 -33.40 2.93 -3.39
CA THR A 165 -32.71 3.82 -2.44
C THR A 165 -31.42 4.34 -3.03
N GLY A 166 -31.00 5.52 -2.59
CA GLY A 166 -29.76 6.13 -3.02
C GLY A 166 -29.72 7.63 -2.79
N THR A 167 -28.67 8.26 -3.31
CA THR A 167 -28.48 9.71 -3.27
C THR A 167 -27.93 10.20 -4.60
N ILE A 168 -28.49 11.29 -5.11
CA ILE A 168 -28.02 12.00 -6.31
C ILE A 168 -27.62 13.40 -5.88
N LEU A 169 -26.38 13.77 -6.14
CA LEU A 169 -25.82 15.10 -5.94
C LEU A 169 -25.64 15.75 -7.30
N THR A 170 -26.45 16.77 -7.59
CA THR A 170 -26.34 17.55 -8.84
C THR A 170 -25.69 18.90 -8.54
N PHE A 171 -24.50 19.08 -9.10
CA PHE A 171 -23.72 20.31 -9.03
C PHE A 171 -23.95 21.15 -10.28
N SER A 172 -24.33 22.40 -10.15
CA SER A 172 -24.51 23.33 -11.28
C SER A 172 -23.82 24.67 -11.02
N LYS A 173 -23.42 25.34 -12.10
CA LYS A 173 -22.48 26.44 -12.13
C LYS A 173 -21.17 26.05 -11.46
N LEU A 174 -20.47 25.14 -12.13
CA LEU A 174 -19.19 24.61 -11.67
C LEU A 174 -18.16 25.72 -11.48
N ARG A 175 -17.41 25.64 -10.39
CA ARG A 175 -16.33 26.60 -10.10
C ARG A 175 -15.09 26.35 -10.95
N THR A 176 -14.91 25.13 -11.43
CA THR A 176 -13.82 24.69 -12.30
C THR A 176 -14.41 23.88 -13.44
N LEU A 177 -14.06 24.21 -14.67
CA LEU A 177 -14.46 23.41 -15.83
C LEU A 177 -13.63 22.12 -15.87
N TRP A 178 -14.31 21.00 -16.10
CA TRP A 178 -13.68 19.70 -16.23
C TRP A 178 -13.36 19.44 -17.71
N ARG A 179 -12.07 19.55 -18.06
CA ARG A 179 -11.56 19.17 -19.38
C ARG A 179 -11.13 17.70 -19.35
N ARG A 180 -10.94 17.10 -20.52
CA ARG A 180 -10.49 15.72 -20.66
C ARG A 180 -9.33 15.37 -19.71
N ASN A 181 -8.27 16.19 -19.68
CA ASN A 181 -7.11 15.94 -18.81
C ASN A 181 -7.45 16.00 -17.32
N ASP A 182 -8.40 16.84 -16.92
CA ASP A 182 -8.84 16.93 -15.53
C ASP A 182 -9.61 15.66 -15.13
N ILE A 183 -10.46 15.17 -16.04
CA ILE A 183 -11.22 13.93 -15.84
C ILE A 183 -10.29 12.71 -15.83
N LEU A 184 -9.29 12.64 -16.71
CA LEU A 184 -8.26 11.59 -16.68
C LEU A 184 -7.43 11.62 -15.40
N THR A 185 -7.14 12.81 -14.88
CA THR A 185 -6.45 12.96 -13.58
C THR A 185 -7.32 12.47 -12.42
N LEU A 186 -8.62 12.80 -12.45
CA LEU A 186 -9.58 12.27 -11.48
C LEU A 186 -9.69 10.75 -11.60
N LYS A 187 -9.81 10.20 -12.82
CA LYS A 187 -9.85 8.75 -13.06
C LYS A 187 -8.67 8.04 -12.41
N LYS A 188 -7.44 8.53 -12.65
CA LYS A 188 -6.22 7.99 -12.02
C LYS A 188 -6.24 8.08 -10.49
N SER A 189 -6.83 9.13 -9.93
CA SER A 189 -6.99 9.28 -8.49
C SER A 189 -8.00 8.29 -7.92
N LEU A 190 -9.12 8.05 -8.62
CA LEU A 190 -10.15 7.07 -8.25
C LEU A 190 -9.62 5.63 -8.39
N GLU A 191 -8.85 5.32 -9.44
CA GLU A 191 -8.17 4.03 -9.59
C GLU A 191 -7.30 3.69 -8.39
N LYS A 192 -6.60 4.69 -7.84
CA LYS A 192 -5.74 4.52 -6.67
C LYS A 192 -6.51 4.52 -5.34
N MET A 193 -7.74 5.00 -5.32
CA MET A 193 -8.54 5.14 -4.10
C MET A 193 -9.05 3.80 -3.57
N ILE A 194 -9.35 2.88 -4.48
CA ILE A 194 -9.83 1.53 -4.17
C ILE A 194 -8.62 0.63 -3.94
N ASN A 195 -8.64 -0.14 -2.85
CA ASN A 195 -7.61 -1.13 -2.60
C ASN A 195 -7.66 -2.23 -3.67
N PRO A 196 -6.62 -2.40 -4.49
CA PRO A 196 -6.63 -3.40 -5.57
C PRO A 196 -6.59 -4.85 -5.10
N PHE A 197 -6.37 -5.06 -3.82
CA PHE A 197 -6.26 -6.38 -3.17
C PHE A 197 -7.39 -6.62 -2.18
N SER A 198 -8.34 -5.69 -2.10
CA SER A 198 -9.54 -5.88 -1.30
C SER A 198 -10.39 -6.98 -1.93
N GLU A 199 -10.85 -7.91 -1.10
CA GLU A 199 -11.88 -8.88 -1.49
C GLU A 199 -13.26 -8.21 -1.71
N VAL A 200 -13.33 -6.89 -1.55
CA VAL A 200 -14.55 -6.10 -1.74
C VAL A 200 -14.76 -5.86 -3.23
N ASP A 201 -15.21 -6.87 -3.93
CA ASP A 201 -15.64 -6.80 -5.35
C ASP A 201 -17.01 -6.14 -5.53
N ASP A 202 -17.60 -5.59 -4.47
CA ASP A 202 -18.98 -5.14 -4.46
C ASP A 202 -19.18 -3.61 -4.58
N PHE A 203 -18.12 -2.85 -4.93
CA PHE A 203 -18.21 -1.40 -5.13
C PHE A 203 -17.63 -0.97 -6.47
N GLU A 204 -18.50 -0.48 -7.34
CA GLU A 204 -18.16 -0.03 -8.69
C GLU A 204 -18.27 1.48 -8.82
N ILE A 205 -17.30 2.10 -9.49
CA ILE A 205 -17.32 3.51 -9.87
C ILE A 205 -17.33 3.61 -11.39
N GLU A 206 -18.30 4.33 -11.95
CA GLU A 206 -18.41 4.56 -13.39
C GLU A 206 -18.28 6.04 -13.72
N LEU A 207 -17.42 6.38 -14.69
CA LEU A 207 -17.31 7.72 -15.24
C LEU A 207 -18.11 7.82 -16.54
N ILE A 208 -18.93 8.86 -16.63
CA ILE A 208 -19.81 9.14 -17.78
C ILE A 208 -19.54 10.58 -18.23
N ALA A 209 -18.85 10.73 -19.36
CA ALA A 209 -18.56 12.01 -19.99
C ALA A 209 -18.99 11.96 -21.47
N PRO A 210 -20.26 12.23 -21.80
CA PRO A 210 -20.78 12.05 -23.16
C PRO A 210 -20.02 12.86 -24.21
N LYS A 211 -19.49 14.04 -23.85
CA LYS A 211 -18.70 14.90 -24.77
C LYS A 211 -17.37 14.27 -25.18
N GLU A 212 -16.83 13.36 -24.36
CA GLU A 212 -15.54 12.70 -24.59
C GLU A 212 -15.67 11.35 -25.33
N ALA A 213 -16.90 10.90 -25.59
CA ALA A 213 -17.17 9.58 -26.17
C ALA A 213 -16.54 9.38 -27.56
N GLU A 214 -16.49 10.42 -28.40
CA GLU A 214 -15.84 10.33 -29.72
C GLU A 214 -14.33 10.25 -29.61
N ALA A 215 -13.73 11.06 -28.72
CA ALA A 215 -12.28 11.03 -28.47
C ALA A 215 -11.83 9.69 -27.84
N ASP A 216 -12.67 9.06 -27.05
CA ASP A 216 -12.38 7.75 -26.44
C ASP A 216 -12.28 6.63 -27.48
N LYS A 217 -13.01 6.69 -28.61
CA LYS A 217 -12.93 5.68 -29.67
C LYS A 217 -11.55 5.60 -30.35
N GLU A 218 -10.82 6.72 -30.35
CA GLU A 218 -9.50 6.83 -30.94
C GLU A 218 -8.36 6.69 -29.92
N SER A 219 -8.70 6.58 -28.63
CA SER A 219 -7.76 6.54 -27.52
C SER A 219 -7.37 5.10 -27.13
N GLN A 220 -6.20 4.95 -26.50
CA GLN A 220 -5.82 3.69 -25.86
C GLN A 220 -6.58 3.54 -24.53
N ASP A 221 -6.72 2.31 -24.03
CA ASP A 221 -7.51 1.99 -22.83
C ASP A 221 -7.17 2.86 -21.61
N HIS A 222 -5.90 3.20 -21.41
CA HIS A 222 -5.45 4.03 -20.30
C HIS A 222 -5.73 5.54 -20.49
N GLU A 223 -6.14 5.95 -21.68
CA GLU A 223 -6.48 7.32 -22.05
C GLU A 223 -7.98 7.52 -22.23
N THR A 224 -8.80 6.47 -22.15
CA THR A 224 -10.24 6.58 -22.18
C THR A 224 -10.78 7.23 -20.91
N VAL A 225 -11.78 8.11 -21.07
CA VAL A 225 -12.44 8.78 -19.95
C VAL A 225 -13.62 7.94 -19.44
N ASN A 226 -14.49 7.50 -20.35
CA ASN A 226 -15.73 6.82 -20.03
C ASN A 226 -15.50 5.37 -19.58
N GLY A 227 -16.35 4.89 -18.69
CA GLY A 227 -16.45 3.51 -18.28
C GLY A 227 -16.15 3.26 -16.81
N ILE A 228 -16.19 1.97 -16.45
CA ILE A 228 -15.94 1.51 -15.10
C ILE A 228 -14.46 1.67 -14.74
N ILE A 229 -14.21 2.22 -13.57
CA ILE A 229 -12.87 2.37 -13.03
C ILE A 229 -12.36 1.01 -12.59
N LYS A 230 -11.29 0.56 -13.23
CA LYS A 230 -10.59 -0.68 -12.89
C LYS A 230 -9.25 -0.36 -12.27
N ASN A 231 -8.98 -0.94 -11.12
CA ASN A 231 -7.64 -0.86 -10.55
C ASN A 231 -6.73 -1.91 -11.21
N THR A 232 -5.91 -1.47 -12.16
CA THR A 232 -4.98 -2.33 -12.90
C THR A 232 -3.70 -2.64 -12.12
N ILE A 233 -3.52 -2.06 -10.93
CA ILE A 233 -2.30 -2.24 -10.10
C ILE A 233 -2.14 -3.71 -9.70
N ALA A 234 -3.21 -4.41 -9.34
CA ALA A 234 -3.15 -5.82 -8.97
C ALA A 234 -2.53 -6.68 -10.08
N ASP A 235 -2.86 -6.39 -11.34
CA ASP A 235 -2.30 -7.10 -12.49
C ASP A 235 -0.85 -6.76 -12.76
N VAL A 236 -0.42 -5.54 -12.41
CA VAL A 236 0.98 -5.12 -12.50
C VAL A 236 1.81 -5.78 -11.40
N LEU A 237 1.26 -5.95 -10.21
CA LEU A 237 1.95 -6.57 -9.08
C LEU A 237 2.01 -8.09 -9.17
N LYS A 238 1.30 -8.72 -10.11
CA LYS A 238 1.57 -10.12 -10.54
C LYS A 238 2.92 -10.25 -11.28
N ILE A 239 3.65 -9.16 -11.47
CA ILE A 239 5.03 -9.19 -11.99
C ILE A 239 5.86 -10.04 -11.03
N LYS A 240 6.57 -11.02 -11.58
CA LYS A 240 7.48 -11.88 -10.83
C LYS A 240 8.68 -11.07 -10.33
N THR A 241 8.54 -10.48 -9.17
CA THR A 241 9.59 -9.73 -8.48
C THR A 241 9.75 -10.24 -7.05
N THR A 242 10.74 -9.72 -6.34
CA THR A 242 10.90 -9.98 -4.90
C THR A 242 9.83 -9.21 -4.14
N GLN A 243 9.10 -9.91 -3.28
CA GLN A 243 8.04 -9.33 -2.47
C GLN A 243 8.05 -9.89 -1.06
N ILE A 244 7.60 -9.09 -0.11
CA ILE A 244 7.33 -9.53 1.25
C ILE A 244 5.90 -9.18 1.61
N GLU A 245 5.21 -10.12 2.22
CA GLU A 245 3.88 -9.91 2.78
C GLU A 245 3.91 -10.21 4.27
N ALA A 246 3.47 -9.26 5.10
CA ALA A 246 3.34 -9.43 6.53
C ALA A 246 1.88 -9.21 6.94
N ARG A 247 1.23 -10.26 7.44
CA ARG A 247 -0.17 -10.26 7.87
C ARG A 247 -0.25 -10.37 9.37
N LEU A 248 -0.79 -9.35 10.00
CA LEU A 248 -1.14 -9.38 11.41
C LEU A 248 -2.63 -9.72 11.52
N ASN A 249 -2.93 -10.79 12.21
CA ASN A 249 -4.29 -11.24 12.50
C ASN A 249 -4.41 -11.52 14.00
N LYS A 250 -4.99 -10.57 14.73
CA LYS A 250 -5.15 -10.60 16.19
C LYS A 250 -3.85 -10.88 16.93
N ASP A 251 -3.56 -12.14 17.19
CA ASP A 251 -2.48 -12.58 18.09
C ASP A 251 -1.19 -12.97 17.37
N ILE A 252 -1.26 -13.15 16.04
CA ILE A 252 -0.17 -13.71 15.24
C ILE A 252 0.16 -12.79 14.06
N VAL A 253 1.46 -12.62 13.82
CA VAL A 253 2.01 -12.03 12.60
C VAL A 253 2.63 -13.14 11.76
N THR A 254 2.12 -13.34 10.55
CA THR A 254 2.71 -14.22 9.55
C THR A 254 3.46 -13.37 8.53
N THR A 255 4.72 -13.69 8.26
CA THR A 255 5.51 -12.99 7.24
C THR A 255 6.01 -13.99 6.20
N THR A 256 5.67 -13.74 4.93
CA THR A 256 6.10 -14.56 3.79
C THR A 256 6.95 -13.71 2.85
N LEU A 257 8.15 -14.18 2.53
CA LEU A 257 9.00 -13.58 1.50
C LEU A 257 9.00 -14.47 0.28
N THR A 258 8.67 -13.89 -0.86
CA THR A 258 8.62 -14.57 -2.17
C THR A 258 9.57 -13.86 -3.12
N ASP A 259 10.36 -14.62 -3.87
CA ASP A 259 11.21 -14.07 -4.92
C ASP A 259 10.88 -14.70 -6.25
N ARG A 260 10.50 -13.90 -7.24
CA ARG A 260 10.13 -14.33 -8.59
C ARG A 260 9.11 -15.48 -8.64
N GLY A 261 8.18 -15.47 -7.68
CA GLY A 261 7.11 -16.47 -7.56
C GLY A 261 7.46 -17.70 -6.72
N VAL A 262 8.69 -17.82 -6.20
CA VAL A 262 9.11 -18.88 -5.28
C VAL A 262 9.08 -18.36 -3.86
N VAL A 263 8.43 -19.08 -2.94
CA VAL A 263 8.45 -18.76 -1.52
C VAL A 263 9.84 -19.07 -0.97
N MET A 264 10.51 -18.06 -0.46
CA MET A 264 11.85 -18.18 0.10
C MET A 264 11.80 -18.56 1.57
N TYR A 265 10.97 -17.88 2.35
CA TYR A 265 10.69 -18.27 3.73
C TYR A 265 9.29 -17.80 4.17
N GLU A 266 8.77 -18.49 5.18
CA GLU A 266 7.59 -18.09 5.93
C GLU A 266 7.88 -18.21 7.42
N ILE A 267 7.54 -17.17 8.18
CA ILE A 267 7.75 -17.11 9.63
C ILE A 267 6.48 -16.67 10.34
N GLU A 268 6.32 -17.12 11.56
CA GLU A 268 5.29 -16.65 12.48
C GLU A 268 5.91 -16.07 13.76
N GLU A 269 5.30 -15.02 14.27
CA GLU A 269 5.64 -14.40 15.55
C GLU A 269 4.38 -13.93 16.28
N PRO A 270 4.38 -13.87 17.62
CA PRO A 270 3.25 -13.33 18.37
C PRO A 270 3.10 -11.83 18.09
N ASN A 271 1.85 -11.37 18.07
CA ASN A 271 1.56 -9.94 18.00
C ASN A 271 2.03 -9.26 19.30
N LYS A 272 2.91 -8.28 19.16
CA LYS A 272 3.41 -7.44 20.25
C LYS A 272 2.79 -6.04 20.27
N TYR A 273 1.90 -5.74 19.32
CA TYR A 273 1.29 -4.45 19.14
C TYR A 273 -0.07 -4.43 19.84
N SER A 274 -0.28 -3.45 20.71
CA SER A 274 -1.49 -3.37 21.54
C SER A 274 -2.68 -2.76 20.79
N PHE A 275 -2.40 -1.89 19.82
CA PHE A 275 -3.41 -1.14 19.06
C PHE A 275 -3.65 -1.71 17.64
N LEU A 276 -2.86 -2.68 17.21
CA LEU A 276 -3.01 -3.30 15.89
C LEU A 276 -3.67 -4.66 16.00
N THR A 277 -4.76 -4.87 15.26
CA THR A 277 -5.50 -6.14 15.25
C THR A 277 -5.47 -6.81 13.88
N TYR A 278 -5.72 -6.05 12.83
CA TYR A 278 -5.72 -6.51 11.45
C TYR A 278 -4.93 -5.53 10.58
N VAL A 279 -3.74 -5.94 10.20
CA VAL A 279 -2.88 -5.16 9.31
C VAL A 279 -2.25 -6.10 8.28
N ASN A 280 -2.30 -5.70 7.01
CA ASN A 280 -1.60 -6.40 5.95
C ASN A 280 -0.63 -5.43 5.26
N ILE A 281 0.65 -5.80 5.21
CA ILE A 281 1.71 -5.03 4.55
C ILE A 281 2.25 -5.86 3.40
N GLY A 282 2.09 -5.36 2.16
CA GLY A 282 2.68 -5.96 0.96
C GLY A 282 3.68 -5.00 0.33
N LEU A 283 4.96 -5.37 0.28
CA LEU A 283 6.02 -4.58 -0.33
C LEU A 283 6.68 -5.35 -1.47
N PHE A 284 6.87 -4.69 -2.60
CA PHE A 284 7.45 -5.23 -3.83
C PHE A 284 8.73 -4.46 -4.14
N TYR A 285 9.82 -5.19 -4.33
CA TYR A 285 11.07 -4.61 -4.79
C TYR A 285 11.00 -4.37 -6.31
N MET A 286 11.14 -3.13 -6.70
CA MET A 286 11.08 -2.70 -8.09
C MET A 286 12.48 -2.73 -8.72
N ASN A 287 12.92 -3.91 -9.13
CA ASN A 287 14.14 -4.05 -9.92
C ASN A 287 13.96 -3.42 -11.32
N ARG A 288 15.01 -3.38 -12.13
CA ARG A 288 14.98 -2.75 -13.44
C ARG A 288 13.92 -3.37 -14.38
N ALA A 289 13.81 -4.70 -14.39
CA ALA A 289 12.83 -5.41 -15.23
C ALA A 289 11.39 -5.07 -14.77
N ALA A 290 11.13 -5.09 -13.46
CA ALA A 290 9.84 -4.71 -12.89
C ALA A 290 9.46 -3.26 -13.26
N LYS A 291 10.40 -2.31 -13.18
CA LYS A 291 10.17 -0.90 -13.58
C LYS A 291 9.80 -0.78 -15.06
N VAL A 292 10.49 -1.50 -15.94
CA VAL A 292 10.21 -1.51 -17.38
C VAL A 292 8.83 -2.12 -17.67
N ASN A 293 8.53 -3.27 -17.06
CA ASN A 293 7.25 -3.95 -17.25
C ASN A 293 6.08 -3.11 -16.71
N PHE A 294 6.27 -2.46 -15.56
CA PHE A 294 5.30 -1.51 -15.02
C PHE A 294 5.02 -0.38 -16.03
N SER A 295 6.10 0.27 -16.52
CA SER A 295 5.95 1.40 -17.45
C SER A 295 5.28 1.01 -18.76
N LYS A 296 5.53 -0.20 -19.27
CA LYS A 296 4.85 -0.71 -20.47
C LYS A 296 3.36 -0.95 -20.26
N LYS A 297 2.96 -1.47 -19.08
CA LYS A 297 1.56 -1.78 -18.79
C LYS A 297 0.74 -0.54 -18.41
N MET A 298 1.34 0.36 -17.64
CA MET A 298 0.64 1.52 -17.07
C MET A 298 0.77 2.80 -17.89
N GLY A 299 1.62 2.81 -18.94
CA GLY A 299 1.91 4.02 -19.72
C GLY A 299 2.60 5.14 -18.92
N ILE A 300 3.00 4.87 -17.67
CA ILE A 300 3.58 5.85 -16.75
C ILE A 300 4.73 5.20 -15.96
N GLN A 301 5.71 5.98 -15.57
CA GLN A 301 6.81 5.51 -14.73
C GLN A 301 6.34 5.18 -13.31
N PRO A 302 6.86 4.12 -12.64
CA PRO A 302 6.48 3.77 -11.27
C PRO A 302 6.61 4.95 -10.30
N VAL A 303 7.70 5.71 -10.39
CA VAL A 303 7.95 6.89 -9.55
C VAL A 303 6.85 7.95 -9.67
N SER A 304 6.34 8.18 -10.89
CA SER A 304 5.26 9.15 -11.12
C SER A 304 3.88 8.61 -10.74
N TYR A 305 3.73 7.28 -10.65
CA TYR A 305 2.48 6.65 -10.23
C TYR A 305 2.29 6.72 -8.71
N GLY A 306 3.36 6.50 -7.96
CA GLY A 306 3.40 6.47 -6.50
C GLY A 306 4.25 5.31 -5.97
N ASN A 307 4.33 5.19 -4.64
CA ASN A 307 5.19 4.20 -4.01
C ASN A 307 4.44 3.25 -3.06
N ILE A 308 4.29 3.57 -1.77
CA ILE A 308 3.66 2.70 -0.78
C ILE A 308 2.39 3.35 -0.24
N PHE A 309 1.26 2.84 -0.66
CA PHE A 309 -0.05 3.36 -0.31
C PHE A 309 -0.51 2.87 1.06
N LEU A 310 -1.21 3.72 1.79
CA LEU A 310 -1.91 3.36 3.02
C LEU A 310 -3.41 3.31 2.76
N PHE A 311 -4.03 2.20 3.14
CA PHE A 311 -5.47 2.01 3.10
C PHE A 311 -6.00 1.78 4.52
N ARG A 312 -7.10 2.42 4.84
CA ARG A 312 -7.88 2.15 6.05
C ARG A 312 -9.28 1.72 5.65
N ASN A 313 -9.69 0.54 6.11
CA ASN A 313 -11.01 -0.03 5.83
C ASN A 313 -11.34 -0.05 4.32
N GLY A 314 -10.35 -0.39 3.47
CA GLY A 314 -10.48 -0.47 2.02
C GLY A 314 -10.23 0.83 1.25
N PHE A 315 -10.12 1.98 1.92
CA PHE A 315 -9.91 3.28 1.28
C PHE A 315 -8.54 3.88 1.57
N ARG A 316 -7.99 4.47 0.52
CA ARG A 316 -6.70 5.14 0.58
C ARG A 316 -6.71 6.35 1.49
N ILE A 317 -5.66 6.52 2.28
CA ILE A 317 -5.35 7.71 3.06
C ILE A 317 -4.28 8.52 2.31
N LEU A 318 -4.58 9.77 2.01
CA LEU A 318 -3.63 10.70 1.42
C LEU A 318 -2.78 11.36 2.52
N PRO A 319 -1.49 11.73 2.24
CA PRO A 319 -0.78 11.65 0.97
C PRO A 319 0.04 10.35 0.77
N TYR A 320 -0.12 9.33 1.64
CA TYR A 320 0.69 8.12 1.60
C TYR A 320 0.81 7.55 0.19
N GLY A 321 2.07 7.39 -0.24
CA GLY A 321 2.41 6.86 -1.54
C GLY A 321 2.32 7.86 -2.69
N GLU A 322 2.07 9.15 -2.46
CA GLU A 322 2.25 10.17 -3.50
C GLU A 322 3.74 10.38 -3.84
N PHE A 323 3.99 11.04 -4.98
CA PHE A 323 5.34 11.18 -5.54
C PHE A 323 6.36 11.77 -4.57
N ASP A 324 6.01 12.80 -3.82
CA ASP A 324 6.88 13.51 -2.88
C ASP A 324 6.69 13.06 -1.42
N ASP A 325 5.86 12.03 -1.17
CA ASP A 325 5.58 11.54 0.17
C ASP A 325 6.71 10.66 0.71
N ASP A 326 7.19 10.96 1.91
CA ASP A 326 8.12 10.15 2.71
C ASP A 326 7.58 9.88 4.12
N SER A 327 6.26 9.79 4.26
CA SER A 327 5.60 9.51 5.56
C SER A 327 6.09 8.22 6.22
N TRP A 328 6.60 7.27 5.42
CA TRP A 328 7.23 6.05 5.89
C TRP A 328 8.71 6.23 6.31
N GLY A 329 9.32 7.42 6.07
CA GLY A 329 10.71 7.74 6.45
C GLY A 329 11.79 6.99 5.66
N LEU A 330 11.47 6.45 4.50
CA LEU A 330 12.37 5.61 3.71
C LEU A 330 13.44 6.41 2.98
N ASN A 331 13.10 7.57 2.40
CA ASN A 331 14.06 8.42 1.69
C ASN A 331 15.07 9.05 2.65
N ARG A 332 14.60 9.48 3.83
CA ARG A 332 15.50 9.96 4.90
C ARG A 332 16.51 8.90 5.32
N ARG A 333 16.09 7.63 5.38
CA ARG A 333 16.96 6.49 5.67
C ARG A 333 17.93 6.21 4.50
N ALA A 334 17.44 6.23 3.26
CA ALA A 334 18.26 5.99 2.07
C ALA A 334 19.38 7.02 1.89
N GLN A 335 19.18 8.28 2.32
CA GLN A 335 20.20 9.32 2.31
C GLN A 335 21.39 9.05 3.27
N GLN A 336 21.21 8.20 4.28
CA GLN A 336 22.28 7.83 5.22
C GLN A 336 23.35 6.91 4.62
N GLY A 337 23.11 6.34 3.44
CA GLY A 337 24.09 5.49 2.77
C GLY A 337 23.67 5.12 1.36
N TYR A 338 24.46 5.54 0.38
CA TYR A 338 24.21 5.25 -1.03
C TYR A 338 24.10 3.74 -1.27
N ASN A 339 22.98 3.30 -1.86
CA ASN A 339 22.64 1.90 -2.19
C ASN A 339 22.71 0.89 -1.02
N ARG A 340 22.63 1.33 0.22
CA ARG A 340 22.55 0.44 1.41
C ARG A 340 21.14 0.14 1.83
N PHE A 341 20.21 1.00 1.47
CA PHE A 341 18.87 0.99 1.96
C PHE A 341 17.90 1.12 0.78
N LEU A 342 16.79 0.40 0.86
CA LEU A 342 15.71 0.52 -0.12
C LEU A 342 14.89 1.78 0.19
N GLY A 343 14.89 2.72 -0.74
CA GLY A 343 14.09 3.94 -0.68
C GLY A 343 12.73 3.79 -1.39
N THR A 344 11.93 4.85 -1.39
CA THR A 344 10.62 4.88 -2.08
C THR A 344 10.71 4.61 -3.58
N ARG A 345 11.85 4.93 -4.21
CA ARG A 345 12.09 4.69 -5.65
C ARG A 345 12.31 3.21 -6.00
N ASP A 346 12.65 2.41 -5.00
CA ASP A 346 12.96 0.98 -5.18
C ASP A 346 11.82 0.08 -4.75
N LEU A 347 10.77 0.68 -4.23
CA LEU A 347 9.64 -0.03 -3.65
C LEU A 347 8.33 0.40 -4.28
N PHE A 348 7.45 -0.56 -4.38
CA PHE A 348 6.03 -0.35 -4.59
C PHE A 348 5.28 -1.20 -3.56
N GLY A 349 4.11 -0.73 -3.08
CA GLY A 349 3.42 -1.54 -2.09
C GLY A 349 2.20 -0.90 -1.48
N ARG A 350 1.70 -1.61 -0.47
CA ARG A 350 0.51 -1.21 0.28
C ARG A 350 0.64 -1.57 1.75
N VAL A 351 -0.05 -0.82 2.54
CA VAL A 351 -0.35 -1.09 3.94
C VAL A 351 -1.85 -1.00 4.12
N ASP A 352 -2.48 -2.08 4.50
CA ASP A 352 -3.92 -2.15 4.76
C ASP A 352 -4.16 -2.25 6.26
N VAL A 353 -4.94 -1.35 6.80
CA VAL A 353 -5.35 -1.35 8.19
C VAL A 353 -6.86 -1.50 8.28
N GLU A 354 -7.33 -2.48 9.04
CA GLU A 354 -8.73 -2.63 9.35
C GLU A 354 -8.96 -2.35 10.83
N THR A 355 -9.81 -1.38 11.11
CA THR A 355 -10.18 -1.00 12.48
C THR A 355 -11.64 -0.62 12.58
N ASP A 356 -12.26 -0.96 13.71
CA ASP A 356 -13.59 -0.48 14.07
C ASP A 356 -13.51 0.86 14.84
N ASN A 357 -12.33 1.19 15.39
CA ASN A 357 -12.08 2.45 16.07
C ASN A 357 -11.42 3.45 15.11
N VAL A 358 -12.22 4.30 14.50
CA VAL A 358 -11.75 5.33 13.56
C VAL A 358 -10.77 6.35 14.17
N ASN A 359 -10.74 6.48 15.49
CA ASN A 359 -9.85 7.40 16.19
C ASN A 359 -8.39 6.90 16.28
N ASP A 360 -8.15 5.58 16.12
CA ASP A 360 -6.80 5.02 16.14
C ASP A 360 -5.96 5.52 14.95
N PHE A 361 -6.61 5.74 13.80
CA PHE A 361 -5.98 6.21 12.56
C PHE A 361 -6.74 7.41 11.99
N GLU A 362 -6.84 8.46 12.80
CA GLU A 362 -7.54 9.68 12.40
C GLU A 362 -6.74 10.46 11.36
N GLU A 363 -7.41 10.84 10.25
CA GLU A 363 -6.80 11.64 9.20
C GLU A 363 -6.65 13.10 9.65
N VAL A 364 -5.54 13.74 9.35
CA VAL A 364 -5.35 15.18 9.56
C VAL A 364 -6.27 15.95 8.62
N SER A 365 -6.90 17.01 9.11
CA SER A 365 -7.78 17.89 8.30
C SER A 365 -7.02 19.02 7.59
N SER A 366 -5.69 18.99 7.58
CA SER A 366 -4.85 20.03 6.99
C SER A 366 -4.54 19.76 5.51
N ARG A 367 -3.95 20.77 4.85
CA ARG A 367 -3.51 20.69 3.44
C ARG A 367 -2.53 19.56 3.17
N ASP A 368 -1.73 19.21 4.15
CA ASP A 368 -0.68 18.20 4.00
C ASP A 368 -1.21 16.76 4.16
N GLY A 369 -2.45 16.60 4.68
CA GLY A 369 -3.07 15.29 4.88
C GLY A 369 -2.30 14.40 5.87
N GLY A 370 -2.48 13.08 5.75
CA GLY A 370 -1.83 12.09 6.60
C GLY A 370 -2.62 11.71 7.83
N LEU A 371 -1.98 10.95 8.73
CA LEU A 371 -2.57 10.52 9.99
C LEU A 371 -2.08 11.39 11.15
N ILE A 372 -2.94 11.57 12.14
CA ILE A 372 -2.56 12.15 13.43
C ILE A 372 -1.65 11.13 14.15
N GLU A 373 -0.61 11.63 14.80
CA GLU A 373 0.29 10.81 15.60
C GLU A 373 -0.43 10.26 16.84
N THR A 374 -0.91 9.03 16.73
CA THR A 374 -1.53 8.26 17.81
C THR A 374 -0.60 7.13 18.23
N PRO A 375 -0.82 6.47 19.40
CA PRO A 375 -0.10 5.23 19.73
C PRO A 375 -0.26 4.14 18.67
N ALA A 376 -1.44 3.98 18.08
CA ALA A 376 -1.72 3.04 17.00
C ALA A 376 -0.89 3.35 15.73
N TYR A 377 -0.78 4.63 15.37
CA TYR A 377 0.06 5.07 14.26
C TYR A 377 1.54 4.75 14.48
N ASN A 378 2.07 4.99 15.69
CA ASN A 378 3.45 4.67 16.02
C ASN A 378 3.74 3.16 15.96
N GLU A 379 2.80 2.32 16.41
CA GLU A 379 2.89 0.87 16.27
C GLU A 379 2.86 0.44 14.80
N LEU A 380 2.01 1.08 13.97
CA LEU A 380 1.96 0.82 12.53
C LEU A 380 3.30 1.14 11.85
N LEU A 381 3.92 2.28 12.18
CA LEU A 381 5.25 2.62 11.67
C LEU A 381 6.32 1.62 12.11
N ALA A 382 6.25 1.13 13.35
CA ALA A 382 7.16 0.11 13.85
C ALA A 382 6.99 -1.23 13.11
N PHE A 383 5.74 -1.65 12.87
CA PHE A 383 5.44 -2.87 12.12
C PHE A 383 5.88 -2.75 10.65
N PHE A 384 5.56 -1.64 10.01
CA PHE A 384 6.03 -1.33 8.67
C PHE A 384 7.57 -1.37 8.57
N SER A 385 8.25 -0.69 9.49
CA SER A 385 9.71 -0.64 9.51
C SER A 385 10.33 -2.03 9.69
N LYS A 386 9.74 -2.91 10.52
CA LYS A 386 10.19 -4.29 10.70
C LYS A 386 10.05 -5.09 9.41
N THR A 387 8.89 -4.99 8.75
CA THR A 387 8.62 -5.66 7.47
C THR A 387 9.56 -5.17 6.36
N HIS A 388 9.72 -3.87 6.23
CA HIS A 388 10.65 -3.26 5.27
C HIS A 388 12.09 -3.74 5.48
N ARG A 389 12.58 -3.78 6.73
CA ARG A 389 13.93 -4.26 7.05
C ARG A 389 14.14 -5.72 6.69
N ARG A 390 13.12 -6.57 6.80
CA ARG A 390 13.18 -7.98 6.38
C ARG A 390 13.33 -8.10 4.87
N LEU A 391 12.57 -7.33 4.09
CA LEU A 391 12.74 -7.24 2.65
C LEU A 391 14.13 -6.72 2.27
N GLU A 392 14.56 -5.62 2.90
CA GLU A 392 15.86 -4.99 2.67
C GLU A 392 17.02 -5.96 2.97
N ARG A 393 16.96 -6.73 4.06
CA ARG A 393 17.98 -7.74 4.37
C ARG A 393 18.08 -8.81 3.30
N TYR A 394 16.98 -9.23 2.71
CA TYR A 394 17.01 -10.18 1.62
C TYR A 394 17.54 -9.55 0.33
N VAL A 395 17.04 -8.41 -0.09
CA VAL A 395 17.48 -7.76 -1.32
C VAL A 395 18.95 -7.34 -1.24
N VAL A 396 19.34 -6.63 -0.19
CA VAL A 396 20.71 -6.11 -0.05
C VAL A 396 21.69 -7.21 0.38
N GLY A 397 21.29 -8.07 1.33
CA GLY A 397 22.18 -9.09 1.90
C GLY A 397 22.31 -10.33 1.04
N VAL A 398 21.22 -10.80 0.41
CA VAL A 398 21.20 -12.05 -0.36
C VAL A 398 21.35 -11.79 -1.86
N LEU A 399 20.48 -10.93 -2.44
CA LEU A 399 20.52 -10.70 -3.89
C LEU A 399 21.74 -9.87 -4.32
N TRP A 400 22.13 -8.87 -3.54
CA TRP A 400 23.33 -8.06 -3.84
C TRP A 400 24.60 -8.62 -3.21
N GLY A 401 24.46 -9.45 -2.15
CA GLY A 401 25.52 -10.18 -1.50
C GLY A 401 26.28 -9.40 -0.42
N GLU A 402 27.02 -10.16 0.41
CA GLU A 402 27.72 -9.66 1.59
C GLU A 402 28.84 -8.65 1.27
N GLY A 403 29.48 -8.76 0.11
CA GLY A 403 30.49 -7.80 -0.36
C GLY A 403 29.95 -6.38 -0.42
N PHE A 404 28.66 -6.23 -0.64
CA PHE A 404 27.96 -4.95 -0.61
C PHE A 404 27.80 -4.42 0.81
N LEU A 405 27.54 -5.29 1.78
CA LEU A 405 27.40 -4.94 3.21
C LEU A 405 28.74 -4.62 3.89
N LYS A 406 29.84 -5.27 3.48
CA LYS A 406 31.18 -5.12 4.09
C LYS A 406 31.86 -3.80 3.82
N ARG A 407 31.25 -2.83 3.16
CA ARG A 407 31.77 -1.48 2.90
C ARG A 407 32.98 -1.40 1.96
N GLU A 408 33.48 -2.45 1.37
CA GLU A 408 34.57 -2.41 0.39
C GLU A 408 34.18 -1.60 -0.85
N TYR A 409 32.91 -1.70 -1.22
CA TYR A 409 32.24 -0.91 -2.25
C TYR A 409 32.44 0.61 -2.09
N PHE A 410 32.50 1.13 -0.86
CA PHE A 410 32.60 2.57 -0.60
C PHE A 410 34.03 3.09 -0.50
N ARG A 411 35.02 2.20 -0.52
CA ARG A 411 36.43 2.59 -0.40
C ARG A 411 37.06 2.97 -1.74
N GLN A 412 36.51 2.46 -2.85
CA GLN A 412 37.05 2.73 -4.20
C GLN A 412 35.89 2.88 -5.21
N THR A 413 35.79 4.06 -5.85
CA THR A 413 34.72 4.40 -6.80
C THR A 413 34.70 3.48 -8.02
N SER A 414 35.86 3.03 -8.50
CA SER A 414 36.01 2.11 -9.63
C SER A 414 35.45 0.71 -9.35
N ILE A 415 35.62 0.21 -8.14
CA ILE A 415 35.08 -1.08 -7.70
C ILE A 415 33.55 -0.96 -7.57
N ALA A 416 33.07 0.15 -7.04
CA ALA A 416 31.65 0.44 -6.94
C ALA A 416 30.93 0.45 -8.29
N GLU A 417 31.53 1.04 -9.32
CA GLU A 417 30.97 1.07 -10.66
C GLU A 417 30.98 -0.32 -11.34
N SER A 418 32.02 -1.11 -11.12
CA SER A 418 32.12 -2.48 -11.65
C SER A 418 31.04 -3.38 -11.03
N ILE A 419 30.90 -3.37 -9.70
CA ILE A 419 29.88 -4.14 -8.97
C ILE A 419 28.47 -3.68 -9.41
N ARG A 420 28.25 -2.38 -9.54
CA ARG A 420 26.98 -1.83 -10.02
C ARG A 420 26.62 -2.29 -11.43
N LYS A 421 27.59 -2.34 -12.34
CA LYS A 421 27.38 -2.89 -13.69
C LYS A 421 27.06 -4.37 -13.66
N GLN A 422 27.78 -5.16 -12.85
CA GLN A 422 27.51 -6.59 -12.69
C GLN A 422 26.12 -6.85 -12.12
N LEU A 423 25.70 -6.10 -11.10
CA LEU A 423 24.34 -6.18 -10.54
C LEU A 423 23.29 -5.80 -11.58
N GLN A 424 23.50 -4.72 -12.33
CA GLN A 424 22.59 -4.30 -13.39
C GLN A 424 22.51 -5.30 -14.56
N GLU A 425 23.59 -5.99 -14.88
CA GLU A 425 23.61 -7.04 -15.89
C GLU A 425 22.93 -8.31 -15.38
N ALA A 426 23.18 -8.70 -14.15
CA ALA A 426 22.48 -9.79 -13.49
C ALA A 426 20.97 -9.54 -13.35
N GLU A 427 20.54 -8.30 -13.15
CA GLU A 427 19.13 -7.91 -13.13
C GLU A 427 18.46 -7.92 -14.52
N LYS A 428 19.21 -7.86 -15.62
CA LYS A 428 18.64 -7.89 -16.98
C LYS A 428 17.97 -9.22 -17.33
N ASP A 429 18.51 -10.32 -16.86
CA ASP A 429 18.03 -11.69 -17.14
C ASP A 429 17.11 -12.24 -16.03
N SER A 430 16.62 -11.40 -15.15
CA SER A 430 16.21 -11.77 -13.81
C SER A 430 14.73 -12.11 -13.61
N GLU A 431 13.98 -12.46 -14.66
CA GLU A 431 12.62 -13.00 -14.47
C GLU A 431 12.62 -14.50 -14.09
N SER A 432 13.75 -15.17 -14.22
CA SER A 432 13.89 -16.58 -13.88
C SER A 432 14.25 -16.78 -12.41
N PRO A 433 13.58 -17.71 -11.70
CA PRO A 433 13.96 -18.13 -10.34
C PRO A 433 15.40 -18.68 -10.25
N ASP A 434 15.93 -19.20 -11.35
CA ASP A 434 17.24 -19.86 -11.43
C ASP A 434 18.42 -18.96 -11.03
N HIS A 435 18.23 -17.64 -11.00
CA HIS A 435 19.31 -16.70 -10.70
C HIS A 435 19.92 -16.91 -9.30
N ILE A 436 19.07 -17.14 -8.29
CA ILE A 436 19.53 -17.41 -6.92
C ILE A 436 20.18 -18.80 -6.85
N TYR A 437 19.58 -19.79 -7.47
CA TYR A 437 20.06 -21.18 -7.44
C TYR A 437 21.43 -21.35 -8.10
N LYS A 438 21.77 -20.51 -9.07
CA LYS A 438 23.07 -20.52 -9.76
C LYS A 438 24.15 -19.73 -9.02
N ASN A 439 23.80 -18.83 -8.11
CA ASN A 439 24.76 -18.00 -7.38
C ASN A 439 25.04 -18.58 -5.98
N ILE A 440 26.20 -19.19 -5.83
CA ILE A 440 26.63 -19.83 -4.58
C ILE A 440 26.70 -18.82 -3.42
N GLY A 441 27.22 -17.62 -3.66
CA GLY A 441 27.26 -16.56 -2.65
C GLY A 441 25.89 -16.21 -2.12
N SER A 442 24.90 -16.04 -3.00
CA SER A 442 23.51 -15.77 -2.60
C SER A 442 22.91 -16.90 -1.77
N ARG A 443 23.26 -18.16 -2.05
CA ARG A 443 22.80 -19.31 -1.27
C ARG A 443 23.36 -19.29 0.16
N VAL A 444 24.67 -19.01 0.30
CA VAL A 444 25.31 -18.88 1.63
C VAL A 444 24.68 -17.75 2.42
N ASP A 445 24.51 -16.59 1.80
CA ASP A 445 23.92 -15.41 2.43
C ASP A 445 22.45 -15.67 2.83
N PHE A 446 21.71 -16.43 2.02
CA PHE A 446 20.34 -16.85 2.36
C PHE A 446 20.29 -17.74 3.60
N LEU A 447 21.16 -18.74 3.69
CA LEU A 447 21.22 -19.60 4.88
C LEU A 447 21.60 -18.80 6.15
N GLN A 448 22.50 -17.83 6.04
CA GLN A 448 22.82 -16.93 7.14
C GLN A 448 21.61 -16.06 7.54
N LEU A 449 20.83 -15.61 6.56
CA LEU A 449 19.57 -14.90 6.82
C LEU A 449 18.59 -15.79 7.59
N VAL A 450 18.31 -17.01 7.11
CA VAL A 450 17.41 -17.97 7.76
C VAL A 450 17.89 -18.29 9.18
N LYS A 451 19.19 -18.56 9.36
CA LYS A 451 19.79 -18.74 10.68
C LYS A 451 19.51 -17.57 11.61
N SER A 452 19.62 -16.34 11.11
CA SER A 452 19.34 -15.16 11.91
C SER A 452 17.88 -15.08 12.34
N LEU A 453 16.93 -15.52 11.49
CA LEU A 453 15.50 -15.58 11.81
C LEU A 453 15.21 -16.64 12.88
N VAL A 454 15.82 -17.82 12.77
CA VAL A 454 15.68 -18.91 13.77
C VAL A 454 16.23 -18.49 15.14
N ASN A 455 17.22 -17.62 15.19
CA ASN A 455 17.83 -17.11 16.44
C ASN A 455 17.15 -15.82 16.95
N GLU A 456 16.16 -15.27 16.23
CA GLU A 456 15.39 -14.12 16.68
C GLU A 456 14.36 -14.58 17.71
N ASP A 457 14.31 -13.95 18.88
CA ASP A 457 13.38 -14.30 19.96
C ASP A 457 11.92 -14.22 19.46
N ASN A 458 11.14 -15.23 19.84
CA ASN A 458 9.72 -15.37 19.50
C ASN A 458 9.40 -15.51 17.99
N VAL A 459 10.39 -15.78 17.14
CA VAL A 459 10.17 -16.08 15.72
C VAL A 459 10.20 -17.58 15.50
N THR A 460 9.14 -18.10 14.88
CA THR A 460 9.04 -19.50 14.44
C THR A 460 9.16 -19.54 12.92
N VAL A 461 10.18 -20.22 12.40
CA VAL A 461 10.31 -20.48 10.96
C VAL A 461 9.40 -21.64 10.59
N LYS A 462 8.37 -21.37 9.78
CA LYS A 462 7.41 -22.38 9.28
C LYS A 462 7.89 -23.06 8.03
N TYR A 463 8.53 -22.30 7.17
CA TYR A 463 9.04 -22.76 5.88
C TYR A 463 10.29 -21.96 5.50
N TYR A 464 11.22 -22.58 4.83
CA TYR A 464 12.28 -21.95 4.03
C TYR A 464 12.64 -22.83 2.84
N ASP A 465 13.15 -22.22 1.77
CA ASP A 465 13.55 -22.97 0.56
C ASP A 465 14.83 -23.76 0.84
N SER A 466 14.66 -25.02 1.22
CA SER A 466 15.76 -25.94 1.54
C SER A 466 16.58 -26.34 0.32
N THR A 467 16.09 -26.11 -0.91
CA THR A 467 16.87 -26.41 -2.15
C THR A 467 18.07 -25.49 -2.27
N LEU A 468 18.03 -24.30 -1.65
CA LEU A 468 19.19 -23.42 -1.54
C LEU A 468 20.26 -23.96 -0.60
N ALA A 469 19.90 -24.86 0.30
CA ALA A 469 20.84 -25.55 1.19
C ALA A 469 21.69 -26.61 0.46
N ASN A 470 21.32 -27.04 -0.77
CA ASN A 470 22.12 -27.96 -1.61
C ASN A 470 23.50 -27.39 -2.04
N ILE A 471 23.97 -26.33 -1.41
CA ILE A 471 25.35 -25.83 -1.47
C ILE A 471 26.37 -26.93 -1.13
N VAL A 472 25.93 -27.81 -0.26
CA VAL A 472 26.75 -28.88 0.33
C VAL A 472 27.26 -29.88 -0.69
N SER A 473 26.71 -29.92 -1.91
CA SER A 473 27.17 -30.79 -2.98
C SER A 473 28.30 -30.19 -3.83
N ASP A 474 28.70 -28.95 -3.62
CA ASP A 474 29.67 -28.25 -4.47
C ASP A 474 31.02 -28.10 -3.75
N VAL A 475 31.92 -29.05 -4.04
CA VAL A 475 33.24 -29.21 -3.39
C VAL A 475 34.14 -27.96 -3.54
N SER A 476 33.90 -27.12 -4.55
CA SER A 476 34.69 -25.89 -4.74
C SER A 476 34.42 -24.81 -3.69
N VAL A 477 33.32 -24.92 -2.95
CA VAL A 477 32.94 -23.98 -1.89
C VAL A 477 33.53 -24.36 -0.54
N ALA A 478 33.87 -25.61 -0.36
CA ALA A 478 34.40 -26.18 0.87
C ALA A 478 35.68 -25.51 1.37
N GLU A 479 36.53 -25.04 0.45
CA GLU A 479 37.78 -24.37 0.78
C GLU A 479 37.56 -22.96 1.33
N VAL A 480 36.38 -22.34 1.09
CA VAL A 480 36.04 -20.98 1.50
C VAL A 480 35.21 -20.98 2.79
N LEU A 481 34.50 -22.08 3.10
CA LEU A 481 33.62 -22.19 4.25
C LEU A 481 34.38 -22.76 5.46
N GLN A 482 34.54 -21.96 6.49
CA GLN A 482 35.13 -22.37 7.77
C GLN A 482 34.19 -23.31 8.54
N GLY A 483 34.74 -24.19 9.40
CA GLY A 483 33.98 -25.17 10.18
C GLY A 483 32.79 -24.61 10.97
N GLN A 484 32.86 -23.35 11.37
CA GLN A 484 31.76 -22.66 12.07
C GLN A 484 30.48 -22.56 11.20
N PHE A 485 30.58 -22.52 9.87
CA PHE A 485 29.42 -22.47 8.98
C PHE A 485 28.60 -23.77 9.07
N PHE A 486 29.27 -24.93 9.07
CA PHE A 486 28.58 -26.23 9.13
C PHE A 486 27.89 -26.44 10.49
N ASP A 487 28.54 -26.02 11.58
CA ASP A 487 27.93 -26.04 12.91
C ASP A 487 26.65 -25.18 12.95
N ASP A 488 26.69 -24.06 12.27
CA ASP A 488 25.56 -23.12 12.23
C ASP A 488 24.39 -23.66 11.39
N VAL A 489 24.70 -24.29 10.23
CA VAL A 489 23.67 -24.92 9.37
C VAL A 489 23.09 -26.18 10.05
N ARG A 490 23.90 -26.93 10.79
CA ARG A 490 23.43 -28.07 11.60
C ARG A 490 22.44 -27.61 12.68
N LYS A 491 22.77 -26.56 13.44
CA LYS A 491 21.86 -25.98 14.42
C LYS A 491 20.56 -25.47 13.80
N LEU A 492 20.64 -24.92 12.58
CA LEU A 492 19.45 -24.56 11.83
C LEU A 492 18.58 -25.77 11.51
N ALA A 493 19.17 -26.83 10.96
CA ALA A 493 18.48 -28.05 10.60
C ALA A 493 17.85 -28.75 11.82
N GLU A 494 18.54 -28.77 12.96
CA GLU A 494 18.02 -29.29 14.22
C GLU A 494 16.81 -28.47 14.72
N LYS A 495 16.90 -27.14 14.70
CA LYS A 495 15.81 -26.27 15.15
C LYS A 495 14.58 -26.30 14.25
N THR A 496 14.78 -26.56 12.96
CA THR A 496 13.69 -26.65 11.96
C THR A 496 13.22 -28.08 11.74
N ASN A 497 13.82 -29.08 12.41
CA ASN A 497 13.58 -30.52 12.20
C ASN A 497 13.77 -30.94 10.73
N ASP A 498 14.70 -30.33 10.01
CA ASP A 498 15.01 -30.64 8.62
C ASP A 498 16.01 -31.79 8.54
N SER A 499 15.48 -33.03 8.47
CA SER A 499 16.29 -34.25 8.38
C SER A 499 17.08 -34.33 7.07
N VAL A 500 16.55 -33.78 5.98
CA VAL A 500 17.21 -33.80 4.66
C VAL A 500 18.47 -32.93 4.70
N LEU A 501 18.38 -31.76 5.31
CA LEU A 501 19.53 -30.86 5.48
C LEU A 501 20.58 -31.47 6.41
N LEU A 502 20.18 -32.16 7.49
CA LEU A 502 21.09 -32.88 8.39
C LEU A 502 21.87 -33.99 7.66
N ASP A 503 21.21 -34.79 6.84
CA ASP A 503 21.83 -35.86 6.05
C ASP A 503 22.80 -35.27 5.03
N GLN A 504 22.45 -34.18 4.38
CA GLN A 504 23.32 -33.49 3.41
C GLN A 504 24.60 -32.95 4.08
N ILE A 505 24.47 -32.30 5.24
CA ILE A 505 25.63 -31.81 6.00
C ILE A 505 26.56 -32.96 6.38
N SER A 506 25.99 -34.04 6.90
CA SER A 506 26.78 -35.22 7.32
C SER A 506 27.52 -35.88 6.15
N SER A 507 26.85 -36.01 5.02
CA SER A 507 27.46 -36.55 3.77
C SER A 507 28.60 -35.65 3.27
N PHE A 508 28.45 -34.36 3.38
CA PHE A 508 29.45 -33.41 2.92
C PHE A 508 30.65 -33.31 3.84
N GLU A 509 30.47 -33.34 5.14
CA GLU A 509 31.56 -33.37 6.09
C GLU A 509 32.45 -34.62 5.87
N PHE A 510 31.81 -35.75 5.54
CA PHE A 510 32.54 -36.97 5.19
C PHE A 510 33.37 -36.77 3.92
N GLN A 511 32.80 -36.16 2.86
CA GLN A 511 33.52 -35.88 1.63
C GLN A 511 34.69 -34.90 1.82
N LEU A 512 34.48 -33.88 2.67
CA LEU A 512 35.54 -32.92 3.03
C LEU A 512 36.71 -33.57 3.76
N ASP A 513 36.42 -34.47 4.66
CA ASP A 513 37.46 -35.20 5.40
C ASP A 513 38.26 -36.12 4.50
N GLU A 514 37.59 -36.76 3.54
CA GLU A 514 38.25 -37.56 2.51
C GLU A 514 39.18 -36.75 1.60
N LEU A 515 38.70 -35.55 1.16
CA LEU A 515 39.50 -34.65 0.34
C LEU A 515 40.70 -34.08 1.07
N LYS A 516 40.55 -33.73 2.37
CA LYS A 516 41.68 -33.29 3.19
C LYS A 516 42.75 -34.39 3.30
N LYS A 517 42.35 -35.62 3.53
CA LYS A 517 43.26 -36.78 3.57
C LYS A 517 43.98 -36.99 2.25
N GLN A 518 43.27 -36.87 1.14
CA GLN A 518 43.88 -36.98 -0.21
C GLN A 518 44.87 -35.85 -0.46
N LYS A 519 44.57 -34.60 -0.08
CA LYS A 519 45.44 -33.45 -0.23
C LYS A 519 46.69 -33.60 0.62
N GLU A 520 46.55 -34.01 1.86
CA GLU A 520 47.70 -34.27 2.76
C GLU A 520 48.60 -35.38 2.25
N SER A 521 48.00 -36.44 1.65
CA SER A 521 48.79 -37.53 1.01
C SER A 521 49.54 -37.02 -0.21
N ALA A 522 48.88 -36.25 -1.08
CA ALA A 522 49.49 -35.68 -2.28
C ALA A 522 50.62 -34.66 -1.93
N GLU A 523 50.43 -33.83 -0.88
CA GLU A 523 51.46 -32.93 -0.42
C GLU A 523 52.69 -33.65 0.17
N LYS A 524 52.47 -34.76 0.89
CA LYS A 524 53.58 -35.63 1.35
C LYS A 524 54.32 -36.28 0.18
N GLU A 525 53.61 -36.85 -0.79
CA GLU A 525 54.24 -37.43 -1.97
C GLU A 525 55.02 -36.39 -2.78
N ALA A 526 54.50 -35.17 -2.93
CA ALA A 526 55.16 -34.07 -3.61
C ALA A 526 56.44 -33.62 -2.88
N GLU A 527 56.40 -33.60 -1.54
CA GLU A 527 57.58 -33.25 -0.72
C GLU A 527 58.64 -34.35 -0.75
N GLU A 528 58.23 -35.60 -0.66
CA GLU A 528 59.16 -36.76 -0.83
C GLU A 528 59.78 -36.77 -2.22
N ALA A 529 59.04 -36.49 -3.27
CA ALA A 529 59.55 -36.38 -4.63
C ALA A 529 60.55 -35.21 -4.78
N LYS A 530 60.32 -34.06 -4.13
CA LYS A 530 61.26 -32.95 -4.11
C LYS A 530 62.57 -33.31 -3.41
N VAL A 531 62.49 -33.96 -2.26
CA VAL A 531 63.64 -34.41 -1.50
C VAL A 531 64.48 -35.44 -2.28
N LEU A 532 63.81 -36.35 -3.03
CA LEU A 532 64.47 -37.32 -3.90
C LEU A 532 65.18 -36.63 -5.06
N ALA A 533 64.52 -35.67 -5.73
CA ALA A 533 65.09 -34.91 -6.84
C ALA A 533 66.28 -34.02 -6.41
N GLU A 534 66.28 -33.50 -5.16
CA GLU A 534 67.45 -32.81 -4.60
C GLU A 534 68.62 -33.75 -4.30
N LYS A 535 68.35 -34.97 -3.86
CA LYS A 535 69.40 -35.99 -3.65
C LYS A 535 70.02 -36.47 -4.95
N GLU A 536 69.26 -36.54 -6.02
CA GLU A 536 69.81 -36.92 -7.35
C GLU A 536 70.59 -35.79 -8.05
N ARG A 537 70.40 -34.52 -7.61
CA ARG A 537 71.12 -33.35 -8.10
C ARG A 537 72.47 -33.12 -7.41
N LYS A 538 72.73 -33.76 -6.27
CA LYS A 538 74.01 -33.74 -5.57
C LYS A 538 74.84 -34.98 -5.94
#